data_790aa5565fd1c8f36f88d52d8609fdc0
#
_entry.id   790aa5565fd1c8f36f88d52d8609fdc0
#
_cell.length_a   1.000
_cell.length_b   1.000
_cell.length_c   1.000
_cell.angle_alpha   90.00
_cell.angle_beta   90.00
_cell.angle_gamma   90.00
#
_symmetry.space_group_name_H-M   'P 1'
#
loop_
_entity.id
_entity.type
_entity.pdbx_description
1 polymer ?
#
loop_
_entity_poly.entity_id
_entity_poly.type
_entity_poly.pdbx_seq_one_letter_code
_entity_poly.pdbx_strand_id
1 'polypeptide(L)' 'PMISLIAPANSRSRRLAERMGARIERETELLAHPCLIYRHPAEAA' A
#
# COMPACT_ATOMS: atom_id res chain seq x y z
N PRO A 1 -12.29 -4.76 -3.94
CA PRO A 1 -10.96 -4.65 -3.36
C PRO A 1 -10.48 -3.21 -3.36
N MET A 2 -9.76 -2.87 -2.33
CA MET A 2 -9.29 -1.52 -2.14
C MET A 2 -7.78 -1.50 -2.25
N ILE A 3 -7.24 -0.47 -2.87
CA ILE A 3 -5.80 -0.33 -2.94
C ILE A 3 -5.39 1.00 -2.32
N SER A 4 -4.16 1.04 -1.83
CA SER A 4 -3.59 2.25 -1.26
C SER A 4 -2.27 2.55 -1.93
N LEU A 5 -2.01 3.82 -2.17
CA LEU A 5 -0.75 4.27 -2.73
C LEU A 5 0.07 4.86 -1.60
N ILE A 6 1.21 4.25 -1.30
CA ILE A 6 2.01 4.64 -0.15
C ILE A 6 3.45 4.83 -0.59
N ALA A 7 4.04 5.97 -0.21
CA ALA A 7 5.44 6.21 -0.51
C ALA A 7 6.30 5.21 0.28
N PRO A 8 7.36 4.65 -0.35
CA PRO A 8 8.21 3.69 0.35
C PRO A 8 8.82 4.23 1.62
N ALA A 9 9.09 5.52 1.66
CA ALA A 9 9.68 6.13 2.84
C ALA A 9 8.67 6.37 3.96
N ASN A 10 7.39 6.18 3.67
CA ASN A 10 6.35 6.41 4.66
C ASN A 10 6.13 5.12 5.46
N SER A 11 7.08 4.79 6.31
CA SER A 11 7.05 3.53 7.03
C SER A 11 5.86 3.41 7.96
N ARG A 12 5.37 4.54 8.44
CA ARG A 12 4.19 4.53 9.32
C ARG A 12 2.96 4.03 8.58
N SER A 13 2.72 4.57 7.41
CA SER A 13 1.56 4.14 6.62
C SER A 13 1.72 2.72 6.13
N ARG A 14 2.95 2.33 5.79
CA ARG A 14 3.21 0.96 5.37
C ARG A 14 2.89 -0.02 6.48
N ARG A 15 3.32 0.31 7.70
CA ARG A 15 3.05 -0.54 8.84
C ARG A 15 1.55 -0.65 9.10
N LEU A 16 0.88 0.48 9.01
CA LEU A 16 -0.56 0.50 9.24
C LEU A 16 -1.29 -0.36 8.22
N ALA A 17 -0.92 -0.22 6.95
CA ALA A 17 -1.56 -1.00 5.90
C ALA A 17 -1.32 -2.49 6.13
N GLU A 18 -0.10 -2.86 6.50
CA GLU A 18 0.23 -4.26 6.73
C GLU A 18 -0.53 -4.81 7.93
N ARG A 19 -0.74 -4.00 8.95
CA ARG A 19 -1.52 -4.44 10.11
C ARG A 19 -2.97 -4.69 9.74
N MET A 20 -3.46 -4.00 8.73
CA MET A 20 -4.80 -4.20 8.24
C MET A 20 -4.90 -5.37 7.27
N GLY A 21 -3.80 -6.06 7.05
CA GLY A 21 -3.80 -7.21 6.17
C GLY A 21 -3.48 -6.89 4.72
N ALA A 22 -3.13 -5.65 4.43
CA ALA A 22 -2.79 -5.28 3.07
C ALA A 22 -1.44 -5.83 2.68
N ARG A 23 -1.26 -6.09 1.39
CA ARG A 23 0.00 -6.61 0.87
C ARG A 23 0.43 -5.78 -0.30
N ILE A 24 1.74 -5.68 -0.49
CA ILE A 24 2.28 -4.95 -1.63
C ILE A 24 1.95 -5.72 -2.90
N GLU A 25 1.21 -5.08 -3.78
CA GLU A 25 0.88 -5.69 -5.06
C GLU A 25 1.97 -5.43 -6.08
N ARG A 26 2.49 -4.20 -6.10
CA ARG A 26 3.56 -3.86 -7.01
C ARG A 26 4.11 -2.48 -6.65
N GLU A 27 5.26 -2.18 -7.21
CA GLU A 27 5.86 -0.87 -7.09
C GLU A 27 5.61 -0.10 -8.37
N THR A 28 5.40 1.20 -8.24
CA THR A 28 5.19 2.03 -9.40
C THR A 28 5.78 3.39 -9.13
N GLU A 29 5.61 4.28 -10.08
CA GLU A 29 6.14 5.63 -9.99
C GLU A 29 5.02 6.60 -10.25
N LEU A 30 4.88 7.59 -9.39
CA LEU A 30 3.86 8.60 -9.53
C LEU A 30 4.51 9.95 -9.48
N LEU A 31 4.38 10.73 -10.58
CA LEU A 31 4.98 12.07 -10.66
C LEU A 31 6.47 12.02 -10.32
N ALA A 32 7.17 11.01 -10.87
CA ALA A 32 8.60 10.81 -10.66
C ALA A 32 8.99 10.46 -9.24
N HIS A 33 8.03 10.07 -8.43
CA HIS A 33 8.29 9.61 -7.07
C HIS A 33 7.91 8.15 -6.93
N PRO A 34 8.73 7.34 -6.27
CA PRO A 34 8.39 5.93 -6.08
C PRO A 34 7.12 5.80 -5.24
N CYS A 35 6.37 4.77 -5.55
CA CYS A 35 5.10 4.56 -4.87
C CYS A 35 4.82 3.07 -4.80
N LEU A 36 4.35 2.61 -3.64
CA LEU A 36 3.97 1.23 -3.44
C LEU A 36 2.46 1.10 -3.51
N ILE A 37 2.01 0.10 -4.23
CA ILE A 37 0.59 -0.18 -4.31
C ILE A 37 0.29 -1.33 -3.37
N TYR A 38 -0.49 -1.04 -2.33
CA TYR A 38 -0.94 -2.06 -1.39
C TYR A 38 -2.35 -2.46 -1.73
N ARG A 39 -2.57 -3.76 -1.77
CA ARG A 39 -3.92 -4.28 -1.96
C ARG A 39 -4.46 -4.75 -0.64
N HIS A 40 -5.60 -4.22 -0.27
CA HIS A 40 -6.27 -4.60 0.96
C HIS A 40 -7.13 -5.84 0.72
N PRO A 41 -7.41 -6.62 1.77
CA PRO A 41 -8.29 -7.78 1.61
C PRO A 41 -9.63 -7.35 1.05
N ALA A 42 -10.17 -8.18 0.20
CA ALA A 42 -11.44 -7.86 -0.45
C ALA A 42 -12.55 -7.74 0.55
N GLU A 43 -12.41 -8.42 1.65
CA GLU A 43 -13.50 -8.47 2.58
C GLU A 43 -13.00 -8.49 4.00
N ALA A 44 -13.37 -7.52 4.73
CA ALA A 44 -12.99 -7.46 6.11
C ALA A 44 -13.89 -8.34 6.97
N ALA A 45 -14.87 -8.80 6.40
CA ALA A 45 -15.91 -9.63 7.05
C ALA A 45 -16.40 -9.04 8.26
#